data_baa5dee543f4148ca6eaa516026ee97f
#
_entry.id   baa5dee543f4148ca6eaa516026ee97f
#
_cell.length_a   1.000
_cell.length_b   1.000
_cell.length_c   1.000
_cell.angle_alpha   90.00
_cell.angle_beta   90.00
_cell.angle_gamma   90.00
#
_symmetry.space_group_name_H-M   'P 1'
#
loop_
_entity.id
_entity.type
_entity.pdbx_description
1 polymer ?
#
loop_
_entity_poly.entity_id
_entity_poly.type
_entity_poly.pdbx_seq_one_letter_code
_entity_poly.pdbx_strand_id
1 'polypeptide(L)'
;MKITIFILSAFFGMYSCGMGTGSTTPSSSVGPESSPANISEIAAAAPEPSSTPRTASDQPRTVIEFFNVLPEKYFPLEGCDHDKDKDCRKARADYLKTFTEVADIKNGYFKGGCDGAQSCIEMAIFKRPDDTYLVGVFTSAEVNNDFYFLDYAGGNWTDASSSVPEFSQKLWYELPRIGTTMKVFEKKVIEKGADYEVTEKGKYLYSLVWKNGVFARQNRK
;
A
#
# COMPACT_ATOMS: atom_id res chain seq x y z
N MET A 1 -41.23 -24.28 -3.93
CA MET A 1 -40.96 -22.93 -3.45
C MET A 1 -40.54 -22.11 -4.66
N LYS A 2 -41.39 -21.17 -5.13
CA LYS A 2 -41.18 -20.44 -6.38
C LYS A 2 -40.38 -19.15 -6.05
N ILE A 3 -39.21 -19.01 -6.65
CA ILE A 3 -38.38 -17.80 -6.54
C ILE A 3 -38.74 -16.90 -7.71
N THR A 4 -39.25 -15.72 -7.40
CA THR A 4 -39.60 -14.69 -8.38
C THR A 4 -38.39 -13.78 -8.53
N ILE A 5 -37.81 -13.76 -9.72
CA ILE A 5 -36.71 -12.89 -10.09
C ILE A 5 -37.27 -11.54 -10.57
N PHE A 6 -36.93 -10.46 -9.88
CA PHE A 6 -37.20 -9.11 -10.35
C PHE A 6 -36.02 -8.62 -11.19
N ILE A 7 -36.28 -8.38 -12.47
CA ILE A 7 -35.35 -7.72 -13.38
C ILE A 7 -35.64 -6.23 -13.30
N LEU A 8 -34.66 -5.44 -12.86
CA LEU A 8 -34.73 -3.98 -12.87
C LEU A 8 -33.92 -3.48 -14.04
N SER A 9 -34.63 -2.84 -14.99
CA SER A 9 -34.10 -2.34 -16.26
C SER A 9 -33.29 -1.05 -16.06
N ALA A 10 -32.20 -0.95 -16.80
CA ALA A 10 -31.27 0.16 -16.89
C ALA A 10 -31.86 1.37 -17.63
N PHE A 11 -31.54 2.55 -17.14
CA PHE A 11 -31.68 3.80 -17.90
C PHE A 11 -30.31 4.26 -18.40
N PHE A 12 -30.17 4.24 -19.71
CA PHE A 12 -29.07 4.88 -20.45
C PHE A 12 -29.32 6.38 -20.50
N GLY A 13 -28.42 7.17 -20.02
CA GLY A 13 -28.34 8.61 -20.19
C GLY A 13 -27.12 8.96 -21.01
N MET A 14 -27.32 9.21 -22.33
CA MET A 14 -26.31 9.79 -23.21
C MET A 14 -26.12 11.27 -22.85
N TYR A 15 -24.89 11.70 -22.64
CA TYR A 15 -24.51 13.12 -22.74
C TYR A 15 -23.45 13.31 -23.82
N SER A 16 -23.84 14.23 -24.75
CA SER A 16 -23.19 14.56 -26.00
C SER A 16 -22.11 15.63 -25.82
N CYS A 17 -21.10 15.50 -26.67
CA CYS A 17 -20.15 16.44 -27.28
C CYS A 17 -20.18 17.93 -26.87
N GLY A 18 -19.00 18.46 -26.62
CA GLY A 18 -18.62 19.86 -26.79
C GLY A 18 -17.20 19.99 -27.31
N MET A 19 -17.06 20.14 -28.64
CA MET A 19 -15.82 20.57 -29.31
C MET A 19 -15.60 22.06 -29.08
N GLY A 20 -14.39 22.45 -28.69
CA GLY A 20 -13.93 23.84 -28.65
C GLY A 20 -12.51 23.93 -29.18
N THR A 21 -12.39 24.27 -30.46
CA THR A 21 -11.14 24.65 -31.14
C THR A 21 -10.80 26.11 -30.84
N GLY A 22 -9.55 26.43 -30.59
CA GLY A 22 -9.05 27.81 -30.47
C GLY A 22 -7.53 27.85 -30.53
N SER A 23 -7.02 27.97 -31.77
CA SER A 23 -5.64 28.38 -32.12
C SER A 23 -5.43 29.85 -31.82
N THR A 24 -4.25 30.23 -31.38
CA THR A 24 -3.42 31.33 -31.92
C THR A 24 -2.06 31.42 -31.23
N THR A 25 -0.99 31.29 -31.96
CA THR A 25 0.35 31.85 -31.82
C THR A 25 0.44 33.06 -32.77
N PRO A 26 1.53 33.90 -32.85
CA PRO A 26 2.71 34.11 -32.03
C PRO A 26 3.01 35.60 -31.81
N SER A 27 4.03 35.99 -31.04
CA SER A 27 4.95 37.08 -31.53
C SER A 27 6.20 37.24 -30.63
N SER A 28 7.31 37.28 -31.32
CA SER A 28 8.65 37.59 -30.87
C SER A 28 8.80 39.08 -30.52
N SER A 29 9.70 39.41 -29.57
CA SER A 29 10.58 40.60 -29.73
C SER A 29 11.86 40.42 -28.91
N VAL A 30 12.93 40.68 -29.63
CA VAL A 30 14.35 40.70 -29.27
C VAL A 30 14.73 42.11 -28.81
N GLY A 31 15.76 42.19 -27.92
CA GLY A 31 16.62 43.34 -27.86
C GLY A 31 17.07 43.77 -26.47
N PRO A 32 18.25 44.45 -26.39
CA PRO A 32 19.38 43.85 -25.66
C PRO A 32 19.87 44.73 -24.48
N GLU A 33 20.81 44.09 -23.73
CA GLU A 33 22.00 44.71 -23.12
C GLU A 33 21.88 45.87 -22.11
N SER A 34 22.29 45.58 -20.88
CA SER A 34 23.35 46.29 -20.17
C SER A 34 23.55 45.78 -18.73
N SER A 35 24.71 45.31 -18.44
CA SER A 35 25.36 45.26 -17.13
C SER A 35 26.10 46.60 -16.90
N PRO A 36 26.46 47.07 -15.72
CA PRO A 36 26.91 46.37 -14.51
C PRO A 36 26.47 47.02 -13.17
N ALA A 37 26.66 46.37 -12.06
CA ALA A 37 27.34 46.84 -10.86
C ALA A 37 26.95 46.05 -9.60
N ASN A 38 27.85 45.28 -9.13
CA ASN A 38 28.31 45.02 -7.78
C ASN A 38 27.57 45.78 -6.66
N ILE A 39 26.83 45.03 -5.80
CA ILE A 39 26.73 45.33 -4.37
C ILE A 39 26.63 43.97 -3.63
N SER A 40 27.71 43.68 -2.89
CA SER A 40 27.73 42.64 -1.86
C SER A 40 26.75 43.01 -0.76
N GLU A 41 25.66 42.32 -0.66
CA GLU A 41 24.81 42.34 0.51
C GLU A 41 24.77 40.93 1.11
N ILE A 42 25.42 40.83 2.27
CA ILE A 42 25.45 39.64 3.11
C ILE A 42 24.06 39.47 3.64
N ALA A 43 23.22 38.69 2.94
CA ALA A 43 21.96 38.20 3.48
C ALA A 43 22.25 37.13 4.51
N ALA A 44 22.00 37.45 5.77
CA ALA A 44 22.00 36.50 6.88
C ALA A 44 21.11 35.32 6.54
N ALA A 45 21.72 34.13 6.48
CA ALA A 45 21.00 32.89 6.31
C ALA A 45 20.00 32.74 7.46
N ALA A 46 18.71 32.70 7.12
CA ALA A 46 17.67 32.27 8.05
C ALA A 46 17.99 30.85 8.53
N PRO A 47 17.87 30.56 9.83
CA PRO A 47 18.09 29.19 10.31
C PRO A 47 17.07 28.25 9.66
N GLU A 48 17.59 27.26 8.94
CA GLU A 48 16.78 26.14 8.45
C GLU A 48 16.02 25.52 9.64
N PRO A 49 14.74 25.13 9.44
CA PRO A 49 14.01 24.44 10.49
C PRO A 49 14.76 23.16 10.83
N SER A 50 15.35 23.15 12.01
CA SER A 50 16.05 22.00 12.59
C SER A 50 15.07 20.83 12.61
N SER A 51 15.24 19.88 11.71
CA SER A 51 14.55 18.58 11.78
C SER A 51 15.07 17.90 13.03
N THR A 52 14.32 18.01 14.11
CA THR A 52 14.58 17.29 15.37
C THR A 52 14.66 15.80 15.04
N PRO A 53 15.74 15.08 15.35
CA PRO A 53 15.80 13.64 15.12
C PRO A 53 14.66 13.00 15.88
N ARG A 54 13.75 12.28 15.18
CA ARG A 54 12.74 11.44 15.83
C ARG A 54 13.46 10.45 16.73
N THR A 55 13.20 10.52 18.01
CA THR A 55 13.76 9.61 19.00
C THR A 55 13.30 8.18 18.71
N ALA A 56 14.08 7.18 19.07
CA ALA A 56 13.78 5.75 18.90
C ALA A 56 12.45 5.29 19.55
N SER A 57 11.79 6.16 20.33
CA SER A 57 10.46 5.93 20.91
C SER A 57 9.30 6.05 19.93
N ASP A 58 9.50 6.66 18.73
CA ASP A 58 8.43 6.94 17.77
C ASP A 58 8.30 5.85 16.69
N GLN A 59 9.10 4.79 16.76
CA GLN A 59 8.99 3.69 15.80
C GLN A 59 7.79 2.79 16.12
N PRO A 60 6.94 2.46 15.13
CA PRO A 60 5.85 1.49 15.29
C PRO A 60 6.36 0.15 15.81
N ARG A 61 5.62 -0.48 16.73
CA ARG A 61 5.96 -1.77 17.34
C ARG A 61 4.85 -2.81 17.22
N THR A 62 3.65 -2.36 16.90
CA THR A 62 2.48 -3.22 16.69
C THR A 62 2.00 -3.16 15.27
N VAL A 63 1.34 -4.21 14.81
CA VAL A 63 0.80 -4.26 13.45
C VAL A 63 -0.19 -3.12 13.16
N ILE A 64 -0.96 -2.69 14.16
CA ILE A 64 -1.90 -1.56 14.03
C ILE A 64 -1.16 -0.23 13.92
N GLU A 65 -0.06 -0.04 14.66
CA GLU A 65 0.77 1.16 14.51
C GLU A 65 1.40 1.21 13.12
N PHE A 66 1.88 0.08 12.59
CA PHE A 66 2.36 -0.02 11.21
C PHE A 66 1.25 0.27 10.19
N PHE A 67 0.03 -0.26 10.39
CA PHE A 67 -1.11 0.07 9.54
C PHE A 67 -1.38 1.58 9.52
N ASN A 68 -1.33 2.25 10.67
CA ASN A 68 -1.61 3.68 10.79
C ASN A 68 -0.61 4.58 10.05
N VAL A 69 0.59 4.09 9.77
CA VAL A 69 1.63 4.83 9.03
C VAL A 69 1.95 4.24 7.65
N LEU A 70 1.22 3.21 7.22
CA LEU A 70 1.40 2.59 5.90
C LEU A 70 1.08 3.60 4.79
N PRO A 71 1.94 3.82 3.78
CA PRO A 71 1.65 4.72 2.67
C PRO A 71 0.45 4.26 1.84
N GLU A 72 -0.34 5.22 1.35
CA GLU A 72 -1.52 4.95 0.51
C GLU A 72 -1.21 4.18 -0.76
N LYS A 73 -0.04 4.34 -1.34
CA LYS A 73 0.37 3.57 -2.53
C LYS A 73 0.31 2.05 -2.32
N TYR A 74 0.34 1.57 -1.06
CA TYR A 74 0.20 0.16 -0.73
C TYR A 74 -1.22 -0.22 -0.33
N PHE A 75 -1.98 0.73 0.22
CA PHE A 75 -3.37 0.53 0.59
C PHE A 75 -4.12 1.86 0.54
N PRO A 76 -4.70 2.23 -0.61
CA PRO A 76 -5.47 3.45 -0.76
C PRO A 76 -6.78 3.35 0.03
N LEU A 77 -7.09 4.41 0.76
CA LEU A 77 -8.34 4.54 1.51
C LEU A 77 -9.11 5.77 1.03
N GLU A 78 -10.40 5.62 0.84
CA GLU A 78 -11.27 6.75 0.55
C GLU A 78 -11.22 7.78 1.70
N GLY A 79 -11.11 9.05 1.34
CA GLY A 79 -10.95 10.14 2.30
C GLY A 79 -9.54 10.40 2.78
N CYS A 80 -8.53 9.64 2.32
CA CYS A 80 -7.15 10.05 2.40
C CYS A 80 -6.86 11.11 1.33
N ASP A 81 -6.26 12.22 1.72
CA ASP A 81 -5.72 13.24 0.81
C ASP A 81 -4.22 13.34 1.10
N HIS A 82 -3.40 13.07 0.10
CA HIS A 82 -1.94 13.06 0.21
C HIS A 82 -1.36 14.34 0.81
N ASP A 83 -2.05 15.47 0.63
CA ASP A 83 -1.62 16.76 1.13
C ASP A 83 -2.08 17.01 2.58
N LYS A 84 -2.85 16.10 3.16
CA LYS A 84 -3.46 16.27 4.50
C LYS A 84 -3.36 15.02 5.37
N ASP A 85 -2.24 14.81 6.02
CA ASP A 85 -2.01 13.73 6.99
C ASP A 85 -3.16 13.51 8.00
N LYS A 86 -3.89 14.56 8.33
CA LYS A 86 -5.00 14.52 9.29
C LYS A 86 -6.17 13.70 8.76
N ASP A 87 -6.45 13.80 7.47
CA ASP A 87 -7.59 13.12 6.84
C ASP A 87 -7.28 11.63 6.71
N CYS A 88 -6.06 11.26 6.36
CA CYS A 88 -5.63 9.87 6.35
C CYS A 88 -5.69 9.20 7.73
N ARG A 89 -5.32 9.88 8.78
CA ARG A 89 -5.45 9.32 10.15
C ARG A 89 -6.90 9.02 10.50
N LYS A 90 -7.82 9.91 10.11
CA LYS A 90 -9.25 9.69 10.32
C LYS A 90 -9.76 8.51 9.49
N ALA A 91 -9.46 8.46 8.20
CA ALA A 91 -9.86 7.36 7.31
C ALA A 91 -9.37 6.00 7.82
N ARG A 92 -8.10 5.92 8.31
CA ARG A 92 -7.56 4.70 8.92
C ARG A 92 -8.26 4.30 10.20
N ALA A 93 -8.56 5.28 11.07
CA ALA A 93 -9.29 5.01 12.31
C ALA A 93 -10.72 4.50 12.03
N ASP A 94 -11.40 5.10 11.05
CA ASP A 94 -12.72 4.69 10.60
C ASP A 94 -12.68 3.28 9.97
N TYR A 95 -11.65 2.99 9.16
CA TYR A 95 -11.43 1.66 8.59
C TYR A 95 -11.21 0.60 9.68
N LEU A 96 -10.33 0.86 10.64
CA LEU A 96 -10.08 -0.04 11.76
C LEU A 96 -11.35 -0.31 12.57
N LYS A 97 -12.16 0.71 12.81
CA LYS A 97 -13.41 0.58 13.55
C LYS A 97 -14.46 -0.25 12.83
N THR A 98 -14.53 -0.10 11.50
CA THR A 98 -15.65 -0.65 10.71
C THR A 98 -15.32 -2.01 10.09
N PHE A 99 -14.08 -2.20 9.64
CA PHE A 99 -13.70 -3.33 8.78
C PHE A 99 -12.69 -4.29 9.41
N THR A 100 -12.31 -4.13 10.69
CA THR A 100 -11.43 -5.08 11.36
C THR A 100 -12.11 -6.44 11.52
N GLU A 101 -11.57 -7.46 10.89
CA GLU A 101 -11.96 -8.86 11.09
C GLU A 101 -11.10 -9.54 12.16
N VAL A 102 -9.80 -9.28 12.14
CA VAL A 102 -8.82 -9.83 13.09
C VAL A 102 -7.78 -8.78 13.44
N ALA A 103 -7.59 -8.53 14.74
CA ALA A 103 -6.50 -7.73 15.28
C ALA A 103 -5.76 -8.56 16.35
N ASP A 104 -4.81 -9.36 15.92
CA ASP A 104 -4.00 -10.20 16.81
C ASP A 104 -2.66 -9.52 17.11
N ILE A 105 -2.73 -8.50 17.97
CA ILE A 105 -1.58 -7.64 18.30
C ILE A 105 -0.42 -8.47 18.89
N LYS A 106 -0.73 -9.47 19.69
CA LYS A 106 0.28 -10.33 20.35
C LYS A 106 1.12 -11.10 19.33
N ASN A 107 0.49 -11.55 18.24
CA ASN A 107 1.14 -12.30 17.18
C ASN A 107 1.55 -11.40 15.99
N GLY A 108 1.29 -10.10 16.08
CA GLY A 108 1.67 -9.15 15.03
C GLY A 108 0.88 -9.32 13.73
N TYR A 109 -0.40 -9.70 13.81
CA TYR A 109 -1.24 -9.94 12.64
C TYR A 109 -2.50 -9.06 12.65
N PHE A 110 -2.83 -8.53 11.48
CA PHE A 110 -4.05 -7.76 11.24
C PHE A 110 -4.72 -8.20 9.93
N LYS A 111 -6.05 -8.23 9.93
CA LYS A 111 -6.86 -8.48 8.74
C LYS A 111 -8.12 -7.62 8.79
N GLY A 112 -8.49 -7.00 7.66
CA GLY A 112 -9.69 -6.18 7.57
C GLY A 112 -10.21 -6.06 6.14
N GLY A 113 -11.54 -5.87 6.00
CA GLY A 113 -12.25 -5.66 4.76
C GLY A 113 -12.28 -6.84 3.80
N CYS A 114 -11.92 -8.05 4.24
CA CYS A 114 -11.79 -9.22 3.38
C CYS A 114 -13.09 -10.02 3.23
N ASP A 115 -14.20 -9.49 3.71
CA ASP A 115 -15.54 -10.03 3.52
C ASP A 115 -16.16 -9.70 2.14
N GLY A 116 -15.44 -8.95 1.32
CA GLY A 116 -15.84 -8.53 -0.02
C GLY A 116 -16.61 -7.21 -0.08
N ALA A 117 -16.84 -6.55 1.06
CA ALA A 117 -17.54 -5.26 1.10
C ALA A 117 -16.61 -4.06 0.82
N GLN A 118 -15.32 -4.25 1.04
CA GLN A 118 -14.29 -3.23 0.86
C GLN A 118 -12.99 -3.83 0.32
N SER A 119 -11.99 -2.98 0.06
CA SER A 119 -10.65 -3.45 -0.21
C SER A 119 -10.10 -4.21 1.01
N CYS A 120 -9.64 -5.42 0.76
CA CYS A 120 -9.07 -6.30 1.78
C CYS A 120 -7.61 -5.94 2.05
N ILE A 121 -7.21 -5.96 3.31
CA ILE A 121 -5.81 -5.91 3.73
C ILE A 121 -5.53 -7.01 4.76
N GLU A 122 -4.40 -7.70 4.58
CA GLU A 122 -3.79 -8.52 5.62
C GLU A 122 -2.36 -8.03 5.87
N MET A 123 -1.95 -7.97 7.12
CA MET A 123 -0.61 -7.58 7.53
C MET A 123 -0.04 -8.55 8.54
N ALA A 124 1.25 -8.85 8.42
CA ALA A 124 2.01 -9.57 9.43
C ALA A 124 3.36 -8.89 9.64
N ILE A 125 3.79 -8.75 10.91
CA ILE A 125 5.09 -8.17 11.24
C ILE A 125 6.05 -9.25 11.70
N PHE A 126 7.28 -9.18 11.19
CA PHE A 126 8.36 -10.12 11.48
C PHE A 126 9.50 -9.37 12.16
N LYS A 127 9.62 -9.56 13.47
CA LYS A 127 10.63 -8.88 14.29
C LYS A 127 12.03 -9.41 13.97
N ARG A 128 13.01 -8.51 13.82
CA ARG A 128 14.43 -8.81 13.68
C ARG A 128 15.16 -8.73 15.02
N PRO A 129 16.37 -9.29 15.11
CA PRO A 129 17.18 -9.23 16.34
C PRO A 129 17.59 -7.83 16.79
N ASP A 130 17.64 -6.88 15.85
CA ASP A 130 17.99 -5.47 16.07
C ASP A 130 16.76 -4.59 16.40
N ASP A 131 15.63 -5.20 16.78
CA ASP A 131 14.35 -4.56 17.08
C ASP A 131 13.71 -3.82 15.90
N THR A 132 14.18 -4.01 14.68
CA THR A 132 13.48 -3.59 13.45
C THR A 132 12.46 -4.64 13.03
N TYR A 133 11.66 -4.30 12.01
CA TYR A 133 10.60 -5.19 11.51
C TYR A 133 10.59 -5.25 10.00
N LEU A 134 10.38 -6.46 9.47
CA LEU A 134 9.87 -6.66 8.13
C LEU A 134 8.34 -6.74 8.21
N VAL A 135 7.64 -5.98 7.41
CA VAL A 135 6.19 -5.94 7.37
C VAL A 135 5.72 -6.58 6.06
N GLY A 136 5.04 -7.72 6.17
CA GLY A 136 4.32 -8.33 5.05
C GLY A 136 2.95 -7.70 4.94
N VAL A 137 2.57 -7.29 3.73
CA VAL A 137 1.28 -6.69 3.39
C VAL A 137 0.70 -7.44 2.21
N PHE A 138 -0.53 -7.90 2.35
CA PHE A 138 -1.37 -8.38 1.27
C PHE A 138 -2.52 -7.40 1.10
N THR A 139 -2.82 -7.03 -0.14
CA THR A 139 -3.99 -6.22 -0.46
C THR A 139 -4.77 -6.86 -1.59
N SER A 140 -6.09 -6.77 -1.52
CA SER A 140 -6.98 -7.20 -2.57
C SER A 140 -8.03 -6.12 -2.81
N ALA A 141 -8.12 -5.65 -4.04
CA ALA A 141 -9.13 -4.73 -4.49
C ALA A 141 -9.68 -5.23 -5.82
N GLU A 142 -10.99 -5.49 -5.88
CA GLU A 142 -11.68 -6.02 -7.05
C GLU A 142 -11.03 -7.31 -7.58
N VAL A 143 -10.19 -7.20 -8.61
CA VAL A 143 -9.53 -8.32 -9.29
C VAL A 143 -8.03 -8.42 -8.97
N ASN A 144 -7.47 -7.40 -8.34
CA ASN A 144 -6.02 -7.33 -8.07
C ASN A 144 -5.71 -7.83 -6.67
N ASN A 145 -4.68 -8.66 -6.59
CA ASN A 145 -4.12 -9.15 -5.33
C ASN A 145 -2.62 -8.89 -5.33
N ASP A 146 -2.17 -8.01 -4.46
CA ASP A 146 -0.78 -7.60 -4.40
C ASP A 146 -0.14 -7.96 -3.07
N PHE A 147 1.14 -8.32 -3.12
CA PHE A 147 1.95 -8.63 -1.96
C PHE A 147 3.14 -7.69 -1.89
N TYR A 148 3.39 -7.16 -0.70
CA TYR A 148 4.53 -6.30 -0.43
C TYR A 148 5.25 -6.79 0.83
N PHE A 149 6.57 -6.69 0.82
CA PHE A 149 7.40 -6.85 2.00
C PHE A 149 8.19 -5.57 2.18
N LEU A 150 7.98 -4.92 3.30
CA LEU A 150 8.40 -3.54 3.50
C LEU A 150 9.25 -3.42 4.76
N ASP A 151 10.32 -2.64 4.69
CA ASP A 151 11.07 -2.18 5.84
C ASP A 151 10.61 -0.78 6.24
N TYR A 152 10.57 -0.54 7.54
CA TYR A 152 10.28 0.78 8.09
C TYR A 152 11.43 1.24 8.98
N ALA A 153 12.03 2.39 8.65
CA ALA A 153 13.09 2.99 9.44
C ALA A 153 13.00 4.52 9.40
N GLY A 154 13.05 5.14 10.58
CA GLY A 154 13.08 6.61 10.70
C GLY A 154 11.92 7.35 10.02
N GLY A 155 10.73 6.77 9.97
CA GLY A 155 9.56 7.34 9.31
C GLY A 155 9.45 7.02 7.82
N ASN A 156 10.39 6.27 7.26
CA ASN A 156 10.41 5.94 5.83
C ASN A 156 10.14 4.46 5.59
N TRP A 157 9.36 4.20 4.55
CA TRP A 157 9.08 2.87 4.05
C TRP A 157 9.93 2.56 2.81
N THR A 158 10.57 1.39 2.81
CA THR A 158 11.34 0.89 1.67
C THR A 158 10.87 -0.50 1.27
N ASP A 159 10.90 -0.78 -0.04
CA ASP A 159 10.60 -2.13 -0.54
C ASP A 159 11.74 -3.09 -0.14
N ALA A 160 11.38 -4.13 0.57
CA ALA A 160 12.25 -5.20 1.02
C ALA A 160 11.89 -6.56 0.40
N SER A 161 11.07 -6.58 -0.65
CA SER A 161 10.60 -7.81 -1.31
C SER A 161 11.76 -8.69 -1.81
N SER A 162 12.89 -8.08 -2.19
CA SER A 162 14.10 -8.80 -2.57
C SER A 162 14.74 -9.62 -1.44
N SER A 163 14.40 -9.35 -0.17
CA SER A 163 14.84 -10.12 1.00
C SER A 163 14.05 -11.43 1.20
N VAL A 164 12.93 -11.59 0.49
CA VAL A 164 12.09 -12.79 0.53
C VAL A 164 12.54 -13.75 -0.58
N PRO A 165 12.98 -14.96 -0.24
CA PRO A 165 13.46 -15.91 -1.25
C PRO A 165 12.42 -16.17 -2.35
N GLU A 166 12.84 -16.04 -3.61
CA GLU A 166 12.01 -16.30 -4.80
C GLU A 166 10.73 -15.43 -4.85
N PHE A 167 10.77 -14.22 -4.29
CA PHE A 167 9.62 -13.32 -4.32
C PHE A 167 9.15 -13.04 -5.75
N SER A 168 7.84 -13.15 -5.95
CA SER A 168 7.19 -12.82 -7.21
C SER A 168 5.72 -12.48 -7.00
N GLN A 169 5.22 -11.44 -7.66
CA GLN A 169 3.78 -11.12 -7.69
C GLN A 169 2.92 -12.21 -8.37
N LYS A 170 3.55 -13.18 -9.05
CA LYS A 170 2.89 -14.36 -9.62
C LYS A 170 2.66 -15.48 -8.61
N LEU A 171 3.09 -15.30 -7.38
CA LEU A 171 2.87 -16.23 -6.28
C LEU A 171 1.87 -15.67 -5.28
N TRP A 172 1.25 -16.58 -4.54
CA TRP A 172 0.36 -16.23 -3.44
C TRP A 172 1.06 -16.54 -2.12
N TYR A 173 1.12 -15.56 -1.22
CA TYR A 173 1.73 -15.68 0.10
C TYR A 173 0.65 -15.68 1.16
N GLU A 174 0.56 -16.74 1.96
CA GLU A 174 -0.32 -16.81 3.12
C GLU A 174 0.44 -16.27 4.34
N LEU A 175 0.12 -15.05 4.73
CA LEU A 175 0.75 -14.40 5.88
C LEU A 175 0.36 -15.14 7.17
N PRO A 176 1.32 -15.48 8.06
CA PRO A 176 1.01 -16.24 9.25
C PRO A 176 0.34 -15.38 10.31
N ARG A 177 -0.83 -15.80 10.81
CA ARG A 177 -1.42 -15.22 12.02
C ARG A 177 -0.71 -15.73 13.28
N ILE A 178 -0.29 -17.00 13.27
CA ILE A 178 0.37 -17.65 14.40
C ILE A 178 1.69 -18.23 13.92
N GLY A 179 2.75 -17.99 14.69
CA GLY A 179 4.10 -18.44 14.35
C GLY A 179 4.77 -17.56 13.29
N THR A 180 5.79 -18.12 12.64
CA THR A 180 6.69 -17.38 11.74
C THR A 180 6.85 -18.05 10.38
N THR A 181 5.93 -18.96 10.05
CA THR A 181 6.00 -19.72 8.80
C THR A 181 4.96 -19.20 7.81
N MET A 182 5.43 -18.62 6.74
CA MET A 182 4.62 -18.18 5.61
C MET A 182 4.55 -19.30 4.57
N LYS A 183 3.36 -19.62 4.10
CA LYS A 183 3.15 -20.61 3.03
C LYS A 183 3.07 -19.93 1.69
N VAL A 184 3.66 -20.54 0.69
CA VAL A 184 3.69 -20.03 -0.69
C VAL A 184 2.95 -20.99 -1.61
N PHE A 185 2.09 -20.42 -2.45
CA PHE A 185 1.23 -21.13 -3.37
C PHE A 185 1.37 -20.56 -4.78
N GLU A 186 0.92 -21.30 -5.76
CA GLU A 186 0.63 -20.76 -7.09
C GLU A 186 -0.47 -19.70 -6.98
N LYS A 187 -0.34 -18.62 -7.75
CA LYS A 187 -1.41 -17.65 -7.98
C LYS A 187 -2.15 -18.08 -9.25
N LYS A 188 -3.38 -18.52 -9.12
CA LYS A 188 -4.20 -18.91 -10.27
C LYS A 188 -5.00 -17.73 -10.75
N VAL A 189 -4.99 -17.51 -12.06
CA VAL A 189 -5.90 -16.59 -12.74
C VAL A 189 -7.09 -17.42 -13.22
N ILE A 190 -8.29 -16.99 -12.86
CA ILE A 190 -9.54 -17.64 -13.26
C ILE A 190 -10.36 -16.61 -14.02
N GLU A 191 -10.67 -16.93 -15.28
CA GLU A 191 -11.61 -16.15 -16.07
C GLU A 191 -13.02 -16.34 -15.52
N LYS A 192 -13.67 -15.26 -15.11
CA LYS A 192 -15.08 -15.26 -14.71
C LYS A 192 -15.91 -14.47 -15.72
N GLY A 193 -16.43 -15.19 -16.73
CA GLY A 193 -17.17 -14.57 -17.82
C GLY A 193 -16.24 -13.96 -18.87
N ALA A 194 -16.81 -13.10 -19.74
CA ALA A 194 -16.07 -12.54 -20.88
C ALA A 194 -15.15 -11.36 -20.52
N ASP A 195 -15.30 -10.76 -19.33
CA ASP A 195 -14.80 -9.40 -19.10
C ASP A 195 -13.86 -9.22 -17.90
N TYR A 196 -13.65 -10.21 -17.04
CA TYR A 196 -12.72 -10.06 -15.93
C TYR A 196 -12.09 -11.35 -15.42
N GLU A 197 -10.84 -11.20 -15.00
CA GLU A 197 -10.04 -12.26 -14.39
C GLU A 197 -10.04 -12.07 -12.86
N VAL A 198 -10.17 -13.16 -12.12
CA VAL A 198 -10.01 -13.18 -10.66
C VAL A 198 -8.80 -14.02 -10.32
N THR A 199 -8.01 -13.58 -9.37
CA THR A 199 -6.89 -14.37 -8.89
C THR A 199 -7.25 -15.11 -7.61
N GLU A 200 -6.87 -16.38 -7.53
CA GLU A 200 -7.11 -17.25 -6.38
C GLU A 200 -5.84 -17.98 -5.95
N LYS A 201 -5.84 -18.41 -4.70
CA LYS A 201 -4.80 -19.28 -4.15
C LYS A 201 -4.87 -20.65 -4.80
N GLY A 202 -3.78 -21.06 -5.45
CA GLY A 202 -3.64 -22.34 -6.14
C GLY A 202 -2.97 -23.42 -5.31
N LYS A 203 -2.13 -24.25 -5.97
CA LYS A 203 -1.41 -25.34 -5.35
C LYS A 203 -0.31 -24.83 -4.41
N TYR A 204 -0.17 -25.50 -3.26
CA TYR A 204 0.96 -25.27 -2.34
C TYR A 204 2.29 -25.62 -3.00
N LEU A 205 3.28 -24.74 -2.86
CA LEU A 205 4.62 -24.92 -3.42
C LEU A 205 5.65 -25.23 -2.32
N TYR A 206 5.81 -24.31 -1.35
CA TYR A 206 6.79 -24.43 -0.27
C TYR A 206 6.41 -23.50 0.90
N SER A 207 7.19 -23.60 1.97
CA SER A 207 7.11 -22.66 3.11
C SER A 207 8.36 -21.81 3.21
N LEU A 208 8.18 -20.60 3.71
CA LEU A 208 9.25 -19.70 4.13
C LEU A 208 9.18 -19.56 5.65
N VAL A 209 10.26 -19.89 6.34
CA VAL A 209 10.36 -19.80 7.78
C VAL A 209 11.19 -18.58 8.15
N TRP A 210 10.61 -17.68 8.96
CA TRP A 210 11.34 -16.54 9.51
C TRP A 210 12.25 -16.99 10.65
N LYS A 211 13.54 -16.77 10.51
CA LYS A 211 14.53 -17.10 11.51
C LYS A 211 15.69 -16.11 11.47
N ASN A 212 16.09 -15.59 12.62
CA ASN A 212 17.23 -14.66 12.76
C ASN A 212 17.14 -13.43 11.83
N GLY A 213 15.94 -12.90 11.62
CA GLY A 213 15.73 -11.68 10.83
C GLY A 213 15.66 -11.89 9.29
N VAL A 214 15.59 -13.12 8.82
CA VAL A 214 15.49 -13.46 7.40
C VAL A 214 14.52 -14.61 7.16
N PHE A 215 13.91 -14.66 5.97
CA PHE A 215 13.20 -15.84 5.51
C PHE A 215 14.16 -16.89 4.94
N ALA A 216 13.94 -18.13 5.31
CA ALA A 216 14.61 -19.27 4.71
C ALA A 216 13.57 -20.23 4.12
N ARG A 217 13.81 -20.71 2.88
CA ARG A 217 12.96 -21.71 2.24
C ARG A 217 13.06 -23.04 2.96
N GLN A 218 11.91 -23.62 3.27
CA GLN A 218 11.78 -24.96 3.79
C GLN A 218 11.12 -25.84 2.73
N ASN A 219 11.85 -26.81 2.22
CA ASN A 219 11.31 -27.81 1.32
C ASN A 219 10.46 -28.82 2.12
N ARG A 220 9.41 -29.33 1.49
CA ARG A 220 8.61 -30.43 2.06
C ARG A 220 9.54 -31.64 2.25
N LYS A 221 9.60 -32.15 3.48
CA LYS A 221 10.16 -33.48 3.74
C LYS A 221 9.21 -34.55 3.25
#